data_74abed5dbc0505d109f7ce382bbd8eba
#
_entry.id   74abed5dbc0505d109f7ce382bbd8eba
#
_cell.length_a   1.000
_cell.length_b   1.000
_cell.length_c   1.000
_cell.angle_alpha   90.00
_cell.angle_beta   90.00
_cell.angle_gamma   90.00
#
_symmetry.space_group_name_H-M   'P 1'
#
loop_
_entity.id
_entity.type
_entity.pdbx_description
1 polymer ?
#
loop_
_entity_poly.entity_id
_entity_poly.type
_entity_poly.pdbx_seq_one_letter_code
_entity_poly.pdbx_strand_id
1 'polypeptide(L)'
;QYEGVIRSQEFQEEQRRERATQRRQSIRAYALSFLGGRYVWGGENPYSGVDCSGFTRYILSHAGGVYINRTAAEQAQQGREVSIDEAKPGDLIFYSNGSRVNHVAMYIGDGRVVHASNERNGIMVSRWDYRTPVHIRNMIGE
;
A
#
# COMPACT_ATOMS: atom_id res chain seq x y z
N GLN A 1 11.37 37.97 16.11
CA GLN A 1 10.18 37.22 16.57
C GLN A 1 9.39 36.62 15.42
N TYR A 2 9.07 37.45 14.44
CA TYR A 2 8.32 37.00 13.28
C TYR A 2 9.10 35.96 12.49
N GLU A 3 10.39 36.20 12.24
CA GLU A 3 11.27 35.24 11.56
C GLU A 3 11.43 33.96 12.37
N GLY A 4 11.46 34.05 13.69
CA GLY A 4 11.55 32.89 14.57
C GLY A 4 10.33 32.00 14.46
N VAL A 5 9.14 32.59 14.33
CA VAL A 5 7.88 31.85 14.17
C VAL A 5 7.88 31.14 12.82
N ILE A 6 8.28 31.81 11.74
CA ILE A 6 8.31 31.22 10.40
C ILE A 6 9.29 30.05 10.36
N ARG A 7 10.48 30.19 10.91
CA ARG A 7 11.47 29.11 10.94
C ARG A 7 10.98 27.91 11.76
N SER A 8 10.27 28.17 12.85
CA SER A 8 9.70 27.09 13.66
C SER A 8 8.64 26.33 12.87
N GLN A 9 7.80 27.03 12.11
CA GLN A 9 6.78 26.40 11.28
C GLN A 9 7.41 25.57 10.15
N GLU A 10 8.43 26.11 9.49
CA GLU A 10 9.18 25.40 8.45
C GLU A 10 9.85 24.16 8.99
N PHE A 11 10.45 24.25 10.15
CA PHE A 11 11.07 23.10 10.81
C PHE A 11 10.06 22.01 11.11
N GLN A 12 8.89 22.39 11.63
CA GLN A 12 7.83 21.44 11.96
C GLN A 12 7.27 20.76 10.71
N GLU A 13 7.13 21.52 9.62
CA GLU A 13 6.69 20.96 8.35
C GLU A 13 7.70 19.97 7.78
N GLU A 14 8.98 20.31 7.86
CA GLU A 14 10.04 19.41 7.43
C GLU A 14 10.02 18.12 8.24
N GLN A 15 9.84 18.22 9.55
CA GLN A 15 9.74 17.06 10.43
C GLN A 15 8.55 16.19 10.06
N ARG A 16 7.41 16.80 9.72
CA ARG A 16 6.24 16.04 9.29
C ARG A 16 6.51 15.29 7.99
N ARG A 17 7.15 15.94 7.03
CA ARG A 17 7.49 15.31 5.75
C ARG A 17 8.45 14.14 5.94
N GLU A 18 9.44 14.30 6.80
CA GLU A 18 10.39 13.23 7.11
C GLU A 18 9.70 12.04 7.79
N ARG A 19 8.81 12.30 8.75
CA ARG A 19 8.06 11.23 9.41
C ARG A 19 7.15 10.49 8.44
N ALA A 20 6.49 11.22 7.53
CA ALA A 20 5.64 10.63 6.50
C ALA A 20 6.46 9.73 5.58
N THR A 21 7.63 10.18 5.15
CA THR A 21 8.53 9.41 4.31
C THR A 21 9.01 8.15 5.04
N GLN A 22 9.42 8.27 6.30
CA GLN A 22 9.86 7.13 7.10
C GLN A 22 8.74 6.12 7.31
N ARG A 23 7.52 6.59 7.55
CA ARG A 23 6.36 5.71 7.73
C ARG A 23 6.13 4.87 6.46
N ARG A 24 6.19 5.50 5.30
CA ARG A 24 6.00 4.79 4.03
C ARG A 24 7.14 3.81 3.76
N GLN A 25 8.37 4.17 4.09
CA GLN A 25 9.51 3.26 3.97
C GLN A 25 9.39 2.06 4.92
N SER A 26 8.87 2.28 6.11
CA SER A 26 8.61 1.18 7.06
C SER A 26 7.53 0.24 6.54
N ILE A 27 6.46 0.78 5.98
CA ILE A 27 5.40 -0.01 5.36
C ILE A 27 5.98 -0.86 4.22
N ARG A 28 6.76 -0.23 3.35
CA ARG A 28 7.42 -0.89 2.22
C ARG A 28 8.32 -2.03 2.69
N ALA A 29 9.20 -1.74 3.64
CA ALA A 29 10.14 -2.73 4.15
C ALA A 29 9.41 -3.91 4.80
N TYR A 30 8.38 -3.63 5.57
CA TYR A 30 7.60 -4.68 6.21
C TYR A 30 6.91 -5.59 5.19
N ALA A 31 6.29 -4.99 4.17
CA ALA A 31 5.65 -5.75 3.09
C ALA A 31 6.67 -6.64 2.36
N LEU A 32 7.83 -6.10 2.03
CA LEU A 32 8.88 -6.84 1.34
C LEU A 32 9.48 -7.97 2.18
N SER A 33 9.39 -7.87 3.51
CA SER A 33 9.90 -8.92 4.39
C SER A 33 9.12 -10.23 4.25
N PHE A 34 7.94 -10.20 3.63
CA PHE A 34 7.12 -11.40 3.42
C PHE A 34 7.25 -12.02 2.03
N LEU A 35 8.19 -11.53 1.19
CA LEU A 35 8.39 -12.10 -0.14
C LEU A 35 8.60 -13.62 -0.05
N GLY A 36 7.94 -14.34 -0.95
CA GLY A 36 7.96 -15.80 -0.95
C GLY A 36 6.93 -16.45 -0.03
N GLY A 37 6.19 -15.64 0.74
CA GLY A 37 5.14 -16.15 1.61
C GLY A 37 3.98 -16.76 0.84
N ARG A 38 3.15 -17.53 1.54
CA ARG A 38 2.08 -18.31 0.91
C ARG A 38 0.84 -17.47 0.63
N TYR A 39 0.25 -17.73 -0.54
CA TYR A 39 -1.10 -17.27 -0.82
C TYR A 39 -2.10 -18.32 -0.28
N VAL A 40 -3.08 -17.87 0.48
CA VAL A 40 -4.20 -18.70 0.94
C VAL A 40 -5.48 -17.91 0.77
N TRP A 41 -6.44 -18.45 0.04
CA TRP A 41 -7.73 -17.81 -0.17
C TRP A 41 -8.40 -17.58 1.20
N GLY A 42 -8.82 -16.33 1.43
CA GLY A 42 -9.41 -15.95 2.72
C GLY A 42 -8.38 -15.74 3.83
N GLY A 43 -7.10 -15.91 3.56
CA GLY A 43 -6.05 -15.75 4.56
C GLY A 43 -5.82 -14.29 4.93
N GLU A 44 -5.54 -14.05 6.22
CA GLU A 44 -5.40 -12.70 6.75
C GLU A 44 -4.08 -12.48 7.49
N ASN A 45 -3.25 -13.50 7.61
CA ASN A 45 -1.98 -13.43 8.35
C ASN A 45 -0.85 -13.92 7.44
N PRO A 46 0.10 -13.05 7.06
CA PRO A 46 1.16 -13.45 6.12
C PRO A 46 2.12 -14.50 6.68
N TYR A 47 2.13 -14.72 7.98
CA TYR A 47 2.94 -15.78 8.58
C TYR A 47 2.37 -17.18 8.33
N SER A 48 1.07 -17.27 8.04
CA SER A 48 0.41 -18.55 7.74
C SER A 48 -0.18 -18.59 6.33
N GLY A 49 -0.42 -17.45 5.73
CA GLY A 49 -0.95 -17.33 4.38
C GLY A 49 -1.98 -16.24 4.27
N VAL A 50 -1.94 -15.50 3.16
CA VAL A 50 -2.84 -14.37 2.91
C VAL A 50 -3.36 -14.41 1.50
N ASP A 51 -4.55 -13.82 1.29
CA ASP A 51 -4.96 -13.42 -0.06
C ASP A 51 -4.52 -11.97 -0.31
N CYS A 52 -4.86 -11.41 -1.48
CA CYS A 52 -4.35 -10.10 -1.87
C CYS A 52 -4.78 -8.99 -0.92
N SER A 53 -6.03 -8.94 -0.56
CA SER A 53 -6.59 -7.91 0.33
C SER A 53 -6.28 -8.17 1.80
N GLY A 54 -6.12 -9.43 2.19
CA GLY A 54 -5.64 -9.80 3.52
C GLY A 54 -4.22 -9.31 3.74
N PHE A 55 -3.39 -9.40 2.71
CA PHE A 55 -2.01 -8.91 2.76
C PHE A 55 -1.96 -7.39 2.94
N THR A 56 -2.63 -6.63 2.08
CA THR A 56 -2.61 -5.17 2.18
C THR A 56 -3.19 -4.68 3.49
N ARG A 57 -4.28 -5.30 3.95
CA ARG A 57 -4.89 -4.96 5.23
C ARG A 57 -3.93 -5.20 6.39
N TYR A 58 -3.26 -6.34 6.39
CA TYR A 58 -2.31 -6.69 7.45
C TYR A 58 -1.14 -5.72 7.49
N ILE A 59 -0.52 -5.45 6.34
CA ILE A 59 0.65 -4.58 6.28
C ILE A 59 0.30 -3.16 6.73
N LEU A 60 -0.80 -2.60 6.23
CA LEU A 60 -1.17 -1.23 6.60
C LEU A 60 -1.55 -1.10 8.06
N SER A 61 -2.18 -2.12 8.66
CA SER A 61 -2.52 -2.05 10.07
C SER A 61 -1.29 -2.21 10.97
N HIS A 62 -0.40 -3.13 10.65
CA HIS A 62 0.74 -3.43 11.52
C HIS A 62 1.92 -2.48 11.34
N ALA A 63 2.16 -1.99 10.14
CA ALA A 63 3.28 -1.07 9.89
C ALA A 63 2.85 0.38 9.74
N GLY A 64 1.60 0.63 9.37
CA GLY A 64 1.11 1.97 9.11
C GLY A 64 0.08 2.50 10.10
N GLY A 65 -0.48 1.65 10.94
CA GLY A 65 -1.56 2.04 11.85
C GLY A 65 -2.85 2.43 11.13
N VAL A 66 -3.03 1.96 9.90
CA VAL A 66 -4.21 2.28 9.08
C VAL A 66 -5.06 1.03 8.95
N TYR A 67 -6.36 1.17 9.24
CA TYR A 67 -7.30 0.05 9.20
C TYR A 67 -8.21 0.21 7.99
N ILE A 68 -8.18 -0.77 7.09
CA ILE A 68 -8.96 -0.77 5.86
C ILE A 68 -9.88 -1.99 5.82
N ASN A 69 -10.83 -1.97 4.89
CA ASN A 69 -11.81 -3.04 4.76
C ASN A 69 -11.17 -4.34 4.28
N ARG A 70 -11.94 -5.44 4.35
CA ARG A 70 -11.37 -6.78 4.15
C ARG A 70 -11.16 -7.14 2.69
N THR A 71 -12.04 -6.73 1.77
CA THR A 71 -11.98 -7.19 0.38
C THR A 71 -11.36 -6.14 -0.52
N ALA A 72 -10.78 -6.59 -1.64
CA ALA A 72 -10.19 -5.67 -2.62
C ALA A 72 -11.24 -4.68 -3.16
N ALA A 73 -12.44 -5.15 -3.44
CA ALA A 73 -13.51 -4.29 -3.95
C ALA A 73 -13.89 -3.19 -2.94
N GLU A 74 -13.94 -3.53 -1.66
CA GLU A 74 -14.21 -2.54 -0.61
C GLU A 74 -13.05 -1.57 -0.43
N GLN A 75 -11.82 -2.07 -0.43
CA GLN A 75 -10.64 -1.24 -0.32
C GLN A 75 -10.54 -0.24 -1.47
N ALA A 76 -10.96 -0.64 -2.67
CA ALA A 76 -10.93 0.24 -3.85
C ALA A 76 -11.84 1.47 -3.70
N GLN A 77 -12.76 1.45 -2.74
CA GLN A 77 -13.65 2.59 -2.48
C GLN A 77 -13.18 3.46 -1.31
N GLN A 78 -12.06 3.13 -0.71
CA GLN A 78 -11.50 3.86 0.42
C GLN A 78 -10.35 4.75 0.00
N GLY A 79 -10.03 5.72 0.85
CA GLY A 79 -8.89 6.58 0.64
C GLY A 79 -9.09 7.59 -0.47
N ARG A 80 -7.99 8.19 -0.90
CA ARG A 80 -8.00 9.24 -1.92
C ARG A 80 -7.43 8.69 -3.22
N GLU A 81 -8.12 8.95 -4.34
CA GLU A 81 -7.62 8.57 -5.67
C GLU A 81 -6.38 9.39 -6.00
N VAL A 82 -5.33 8.73 -6.47
CA VAL A 82 -4.10 9.38 -6.93
C VAL A 82 -3.71 8.82 -8.29
N SER A 83 -2.91 9.59 -9.04
CA SER A 83 -2.32 9.10 -10.29
C SER A 83 -1.07 8.28 -9.99
N ILE A 84 -0.59 7.55 -10.99
CA ILE A 84 0.67 6.81 -10.82
C ILE A 84 1.85 7.75 -10.56
N ASP A 85 1.82 8.96 -11.13
CA ASP A 85 2.88 9.94 -10.90
C ASP A 85 2.89 10.47 -9.46
N GLU A 86 1.75 10.43 -8.79
CA GLU A 86 1.61 10.85 -7.41
C GLU A 86 1.77 9.69 -6.41
N ALA A 87 1.74 8.46 -6.90
CA ALA A 87 1.75 7.28 -6.05
C ALA A 87 3.06 7.17 -5.27
N LYS A 88 2.94 6.78 -4.02
CA LYS A 88 4.06 6.62 -3.09
C LYS A 88 4.03 5.23 -2.49
N PRO A 89 5.16 4.72 -1.98
CA PRO A 89 5.18 3.42 -1.31
C PRO A 89 4.09 3.33 -0.23
N GLY A 90 3.35 2.25 -0.26
CA GLY A 90 2.22 2.03 0.64
C GLY A 90 0.86 2.34 0.03
N ASP A 91 0.81 3.09 -1.08
CA ASP A 91 -0.44 3.28 -1.81
C ASP A 91 -0.87 1.97 -2.46
N LEU A 92 -2.17 1.81 -2.67
CA LEU A 92 -2.73 0.56 -3.17
C LEU A 92 -3.21 0.71 -4.61
N ILE A 93 -2.88 -0.27 -5.43
CA ILE A 93 -3.28 -0.31 -6.85
C ILE A 93 -4.26 -1.47 -7.02
N PHE A 94 -5.37 -1.19 -7.70
CA PHE A 94 -6.48 -2.11 -7.85
C PHE A 94 -6.67 -2.51 -9.29
N TYR A 95 -7.03 -3.77 -9.49
CA TYR A 95 -7.23 -4.36 -10.81
C TYR A 95 -8.60 -5.01 -10.88
N SER A 96 -9.17 -5.04 -12.10
CA SER A 96 -10.51 -5.57 -12.33
C SER A 96 -10.46 -6.73 -13.31
N ASN A 97 -11.43 -7.63 -13.19
CA ASN A 97 -11.63 -8.70 -14.17
C ASN A 97 -12.61 -8.28 -15.27
N GLY A 98 -12.97 -6.99 -15.35
CA GLY A 98 -13.92 -6.44 -16.31
C GLY A 98 -15.30 -6.18 -15.71
N SER A 99 -15.68 -6.90 -14.67
CA SER A 99 -16.99 -6.70 -14.02
C SER A 99 -16.84 -6.09 -12.63
N ARG A 100 -15.74 -6.39 -11.93
CA ARG A 100 -15.49 -5.82 -10.60
C ARG A 100 -14.01 -5.88 -10.26
N VAL A 101 -13.61 -5.10 -9.25
CA VAL A 101 -12.27 -5.18 -8.69
C VAL A 101 -12.08 -6.54 -8.04
N ASN A 102 -11.05 -7.26 -8.49
CA ASN A 102 -10.78 -8.60 -7.97
C ASN A 102 -9.35 -8.78 -7.47
N HIS A 103 -8.53 -7.74 -7.51
CA HIS A 103 -7.15 -7.83 -7.04
C HIS A 103 -6.64 -6.49 -6.54
N VAL A 104 -5.73 -6.53 -5.58
CA VAL A 104 -5.07 -5.35 -5.03
C VAL A 104 -3.59 -5.67 -4.80
N ALA A 105 -2.75 -4.66 -5.05
CA ALA A 105 -1.30 -4.74 -4.83
C ALA A 105 -0.85 -3.47 -4.14
N MET A 106 0.29 -3.54 -3.44
CA MET A 106 0.85 -2.39 -2.76
C MET A 106 2.00 -1.82 -3.58
N TYR A 107 1.93 -0.53 -3.88
CA TYR A 107 3.00 0.17 -4.59
C TYR A 107 4.23 0.27 -3.69
N ILE A 108 5.41 0.02 -4.26
CA ILE A 108 6.68 0.07 -3.51
C ILE A 108 7.67 1.05 -4.13
N GLY A 109 7.21 1.85 -5.10
CA GLY A 109 8.08 2.80 -5.81
C GLY A 109 8.65 2.20 -7.08
N ASP A 110 9.23 3.05 -7.91
CA ASP A 110 9.93 2.67 -9.15
C ASP A 110 9.10 1.81 -10.10
N GLY A 111 7.79 2.04 -10.13
CA GLY A 111 6.88 1.32 -11.02
C GLY A 111 6.62 -0.12 -10.63
N ARG A 112 6.83 -0.48 -9.38
CA ARG A 112 6.69 -1.86 -8.91
C ARG A 112 5.68 -1.98 -7.78
N VAL A 113 5.08 -3.16 -7.69
CA VAL A 113 4.14 -3.50 -6.61
C VAL A 113 4.58 -4.80 -5.96
N VAL A 114 4.20 -4.97 -4.69
CA VAL A 114 4.27 -6.24 -3.98
C VAL A 114 2.85 -6.70 -3.70
N HIS A 115 2.58 -7.99 -3.93
CA HIS A 115 1.23 -8.51 -3.77
C HIS A 115 1.22 -10.02 -3.52
N ALA A 116 0.17 -10.47 -2.82
CA ALA A 116 -0.14 -11.89 -2.75
C ALA A 116 -0.88 -12.25 -4.04
N SER A 117 -0.17 -12.86 -4.98
CA SER A 117 -0.62 -13.02 -6.35
C SER A 117 -1.62 -14.17 -6.52
N ASN A 118 -1.16 -15.38 -6.26
CA ASN A 118 -1.96 -16.60 -6.36
C ASN A 118 -1.26 -17.73 -5.61
N GLU A 119 -1.92 -18.88 -5.54
CA GLU A 119 -1.40 -20.03 -4.80
C GLU A 119 -0.07 -20.55 -5.32
N ARG A 120 0.16 -20.40 -6.62
CA ARG A 120 1.40 -20.85 -7.25
C ARG A 120 2.59 -19.94 -6.94
N ASN A 121 2.36 -18.63 -6.96
CA ASN A 121 3.42 -17.64 -6.88
C ASN A 121 3.59 -17.04 -5.49
N GLY A 122 2.55 -17.04 -4.68
CA GLY A 122 2.60 -16.45 -3.35
C GLY A 122 2.79 -14.93 -3.40
N ILE A 123 3.53 -14.41 -2.42
CA ILE A 123 3.83 -12.98 -2.32
C ILE A 123 5.03 -12.69 -3.20
N MET A 124 4.86 -11.78 -4.17
CA MET A 124 5.86 -11.49 -5.19
C MET A 124 5.84 -10.02 -5.60
N VAL A 125 6.87 -9.60 -6.32
CA VAL A 125 6.97 -8.27 -6.91
C VAL A 125 6.63 -8.35 -8.39
N SER A 126 5.86 -7.38 -8.88
CA SER A 126 5.49 -7.26 -10.29
C SER A 126 5.59 -5.79 -10.70
N ARG A 127 5.49 -5.52 -12.02
CA ARG A 127 5.29 -4.14 -12.48
C ARG A 127 3.88 -3.70 -12.08
N TRP A 128 3.73 -2.41 -11.79
CA TRP A 128 2.44 -1.86 -11.40
C TRP A 128 1.36 -2.05 -12.48
N ASP A 129 1.77 -2.11 -13.73
CA ASP A 129 0.90 -2.24 -14.89
C ASP A 129 0.93 -3.63 -15.54
N TYR A 130 1.33 -4.66 -14.79
CA TYR A 130 1.30 -6.03 -15.30
C TYR A 130 -0.12 -6.48 -15.66
N ARG A 131 -1.11 -5.85 -15.08
CA ARG A 131 -2.52 -5.84 -15.48
C ARG A 131 -2.93 -4.37 -15.58
N THR A 132 -4.01 -4.07 -16.29
CA THR A 132 -4.48 -2.68 -16.39
C THR A 132 -5.08 -2.23 -15.06
N PRO A 133 -4.49 -1.23 -14.39
CA PRO A 133 -5.02 -0.73 -13.13
C PRO A 133 -6.32 0.05 -13.36
N VAL A 134 -7.23 -0.02 -12.38
CA VAL A 134 -8.48 0.75 -12.44
C VAL A 134 -8.56 1.82 -11.37
N HIS A 135 -7.85 1.66 -10.26
CA HIS A 135 -7.77 2.67 -9.19
C HIS A 135 -6.41 2.60 -8.54
N ILE A 136 -5.95 3.75 -8.05
CA ILE A 136 -4.81 3.85 -7.16
C ILE A 136 -5.27 4.70 -5.98
N ARG A 137 -5.17 4.17 -4.77
CA ARG A 137 -5.70 4.83 -3.58
C ARG A 137 -4.60 5.09 -2.54
N ASN A 138 -4.59 6.30 -2.02
CA ASN A 138 -3.79 6.66 -0.86
C ASN A 138 -4.65 6.46 0.39
N MET A 139 -4.35 5.40 1.14
CA MET A 139 -5.06 5.06 2.38
C MET A 139 -4.45 5.75 3.59
N ILE A 140 -3.21 6.21 3.48
CA ILE A 140 -2.42 6.71 4.61
C ILE A 140 -2.75 8.17 4.89
N GLY A 141 -3.06 8.95 3.86
CA GLY A 141 -3.47 10.34 4.00
C GLY A 141 -2.33 11.35 3.90
N GLU A 142 -1.11 10.90 3.89
CA GLU A 142 0.06 11.80 3.78
C GLU A 142 0.97 11.44 2.62
#